data_b4233e073c759b32b8af382d40782121
#
_entry.id   b4233e073c759b32b8af382d40782121
#
_cell.length_a   1.000
_cell.length_b   1.000
_cell.length_c   1.000
_cell.angle_alpha   90.00
_cell.angle_beta   90.00
_cell.angle_gamma   90.00
#
_symmetry.space_group_name_H-M   'P 1'
#
loop_
_entity.id
_entity.type
_entity.pdbx_description
1 polymer ?
#
loop_
_entity_poly.entity_id
_entity_poly.type
_entity_poly.pdbx_seq_one_letter_code
_entity_poly.pdbx_strand_id
1 'polypeptide(L)'
;MSDQHAQKQAAAKAALQYIEEDMILGVGTGSTVNCLIELLPTIRLAGAVASSQVTEDKLRALGIDIIDLNFAGTLDVYIDGADEVNANLQLIKGGGGALTREKIVAAASKKFICMVDDSKSVEILGREFPVPIEVLPQARSYVARQLAQMGAEPVYREDFITDYGNVILDTYDLDVSDPSALEQQLNNIVGVVCNGIFAANQADVLLKASSNGVQTLMR
;
A
#
# COMPACT_ATOMS: atom_id res chain seq x y z
N MET A 1 1.65 -9.70 23.82
CA MET A 1 1.50 -9.12 22.47
C MET A 1 0.32 -9.81 21.82
N SER A 2 -0.51 -9.11 21.04
CA SER A 2 -1.59 -9.78 20.31
C SER A 2 -0.98 -10.72 19.27
N ASP A 3 -1.65 -11.82 18.94
CA ASP A 3 -1.21 -12.77 17.91
C ASP A 3 -0.93 -12.06 16.56
N GLN A 4 -1.78 -11.12 16.19
CA GLN A 4 -1.61 -10.29 15.00
C GLN A 4 -0.30 -9.48 14.99
N HIS A 5 0.13 -8.93 16.13
CA HIS A 5 1.39 -8.19 16.19
C HIS A 5 2.60 -9.10 15.97
N ALA A 6 2.58 -10.31 16.54
CA ALA A 6 3.62 -11.32 16.32
C ALA A 6 3.69 -11.73 14.84
N GLN A 7 2.54 -11.88 14.17
CA GLN A 7 2.47 -12.18 12.74
C GLN A 7 3.08 -11.03 11.90
N LYS A 8 2.77 -9.76 12.20
CA LYS A 8 3.38 -8.61 11.51
C LYS A 8 4.90 -8.58 11.66
N GLN A 9 5.41 -8.85 12.85
CA GLN A 9 6.86 -8.96 13.09
C GLN A 9 7.48 -10.12 12.30
N ALA A 10 6.79 -11.28 12.21
CA ALA A 10 7.28 -12.43 11.46
C ALA A 10 7.34 -12.12 9.94
N ALA A 11 6.31 -11.48 9.39
CA ALA A 11 6.30 -11.04 7.99
C ALA A 11 7.42 -10.02 7.71
N ALA A 12 7.61 -9.03 8.58
CA ALA A 12 8.67 -8.04 8.48
C ALA A 12 10.06 -8.69 8.53
N LYS A 13 10.28 -9.64 9.44
CA LYS A 13 11.54 -10.39 9.50
C LYS A 13 11.80 -11.20 8.24
N ALA A 14 10.76 -11.83 7.67
CA ALA A 14 10.88 -12.59 6.42
C ALA A 14 11.19 -11.67 5.22
N ALA A 15 10.80 -10.40 5.26
CA ALA A 15 11.09 -9.44 4.19
C ALA A 15 12.56 -9.04 4.11
N LEU A 16 13.34 -9.19 5.20
CA LEU A 16 14.76 -8.81 5.22
C LEU A 16 15.59 -9.59 4.18
N GLN A 17 15.20 -10.81 3.80
CA GLN A 17 15.89 -11.59 2.77
C GLN A 17 15.88 -10.95 1.37
N TYR A 18 15.03 -9.95 1.14
CA TYR A 18 14.94 -9.23 -0.13
C TYR A 18 15.70 -7.90 -0.11
N ILE A 19 16.34 -7.57 1.01
CA ILE A 19 17.08 -6.32 1.19
C ILE A 19 18.58 -6.64 1.13
N GLU A 20 19.27 -6.04 0.17
CA GLU A 20 20.71 -6.15 0.03
C GLU A 20 21.39 -4.89 0.60
N GLU A 21 22.65 -5.03 1.03
CA GLU A 21 23.45 -3.89 1.47
C GLU A 21 23.68 -2.90 0.32
N ASP A 22 23.77 -1.63 0.68
CA ASP A 22 24.01 -0.50 -0.24
C ASP A 22 22.92 -0.27 -1.30
N MET A 23 21.73 -0.90 -1.18
CA MET A 23 20.59 -0.58 -2.04
C MET A 23 19.84 0.67 -1.59
N ILE A 24 19.10 1.30 -2.51
CA ILE A 24 18.04 2.26 -2.20
C ILE A 24 16.74 1.49 -2.08
N LEU A 25 16.17 1.45 -0.85
CA LEU A 25 14.97 0.66 -0.56
C LEU A 25 13.71 1.51 -0.68
N GLY A 26 12.71 1.03 -1.41
CA GLY A 26 11.35 1.55 -1.32
C GLY A 26 10.65 1.05 -0.05
N VAL A 27 10.20 1.96 0.80
CA VAL A 27 9.59 1.63 2.10
C VAL A 27 8.16 2.14 2.16
N GLY A 28 7.25 1.22 2.39
CA GLY A 28 5.81 1.44 2.47
C GLY A 28 5.33 2.16 3.72
N THR A 29 4.04 2.02 4.02
CA THR A 29 3.37 2.70 5.13
C THR A 29 2.45 1.74 5.88
N GLY A 30 2.34 1.90 7.20
CA GLY A 30 1.39 1.15 8.02
C GLY A 30 2.04 0.31 9.12
N SER A 31 1.20 -0.36 9.91
CA SER A 31 1.64 -1.05 11.14
C SER A 31 2.59 -2.23 10.89
N THR A 32 2.42 -2.96 9.78
CA THR A 32 3.32 -4.06 9.39
C THR A 32 4.67 -3.50 8.93
N VAL A 33 4.64 -2.40 8.17
CA VAL A 33 5.86 -1.70 7.73
C VAL A 33 6.63 -1.11 8.91
N ASN A 34 5.95 -0.65 9.95
CA ASN A 34 6.62 -0.18 11.17
C ASN A 34 7.50 -1.27 11.78
N CYS A 35 7.04 -2.55 11.79
CA CYS A 35 7.85 -3.66 12.23
C CYS A 35 9.11 -3.88 11.36
N LEU A 36 9.00 -3.62 10.05
CA LEU A 36 10.16 -3.67 9.16
C LEU A 36 11.14 -2.52 9.45
N ILE A 37 10.62 -1.28 9.59
CA ILE A 37 11.43 -0.09 9.85
C ILE A 37 12.30 -0.27 11.10
N GLU A 38 11.77 -0.89 12.16
CA GLU A 38 12.52 -1.19 13.39
C GLU A 38 13.71 -2.13 13.17
N LEU A 39 13.69 -2.95 12.11
CA LEU A 39 14.75 -3.89 11.77
C LEU A 39 15.79 -3.31 10.79
N LEU A 40 15.46 -2.25 10.05
CA LEU A 40 16.34 -1.66 9.03
C LEU A 40 17.70 -1.19 9.56
N PRO A 41 17.86 -0.66 10.81
CA PRO A 41 19.17 -0.27 11.33
C PRO A 41 20.19 -1.42 11.41
N THR A 42 19.75 -2.67 11.24
CA THR A 42 20.66 -3.82 11.18
C THR A 42 21.29 -4.03 9.80
N ILE A 43 20.86 -3.28 8.78
CA ILE A 43 21.32 -3.37 7.39
C ILE A 43 21.82 -1.99 6.94
N ARG A 44 22.97 -1.95 6.30
CA ARG A 44 23.49 -0.72 5.70
C ARG A 44 22.76 -0.46 4.37
N LEU A 45 21.98 0.61 4.29
CA LEU A 45 21.31 1.06 3.07
C LEU A 45 22.03 2.27 2.49
N ALA A 46 22.02 2.43 1.17
CA ALA A 46 22.44 3.68 0.51
C ALA A 46 21.40 4.79 0.77
N GLY A 47 20.16 4.44 1.07
CA GLY A 47 19.07 5.31 1.44
C GLY A 47 17.72 4.64 1.25
N ALA A 48 16.65 5.40 1.43
CA ALA A 48 15.30 4.90 1.27
C ALA A 48 14.40 5.92 0.56
N VAL A 49 13.44 5.41 -0.21
CA VAL A 49 12.30 6.17 -0.75
C VAL A 49 11.06 5.80 0.04
N ALA A 50 10.51 6.75 0.77
CA ALA A 50 9.33 6.53 1.61
C ALA A 50 8.02 6.75 0.84
N SER A 51 6.99 5.94 1.11
CA SER A 51 5.67 6.08 0.51
C SER A 51 4.71 7.00 1.28
N SER A 52 5.17 7.64 2.37
CA SER A 52 4.42 8.66 3.11
C SER A 52 5.34 9.54 3.94
N GLN A 53 4.85 10.73 4.34
CA GLN A 53 5.57 11.61 5.24
C GLN A 53 5.84 10.94 6.60
N VAL A 54 4.88 10.19 7.12
CA VAL A 54 5.03 9.47 8.40
C VAL A 54 6.15 8.42 8.33
N THR A 55 6.27 7.72 7.21
CA THR A 55 7.36 6.75 6.99
C THR A 55 8.71 7.46 6.86
N GLU A 56 8.74 8.58 6.13
CA GLU A 56 9.94 9.40 5.97
C GLU A 56 10.48 9.88 7.32
N ASP A 57 9.60 10.41 8.17
CA ASP A 57 9.97 10.91 9.49
C ASP A 57 10.55 9.80 10.39
N LYS A 58 9.98 8.59 10.33
CA LYS A 58 10.48 7.43 11.07
C LYS A 58 11.86 6.96 10.58
N LEU A 59 12.06 6.90 9.27
CA LEU A 59 13.35 6.51 8.69
C LEU A 59 14.44 7.53 9.05
N ARG A 60 14.14 8.83 8.95
CA ARG A 60 15.07 9.91 9.38
C ARG A 60 15.41 9.80 10.86
N ALA A 61 14.45 9.49 11.73
CA ALA A 61 14.68 9.32 13.16
C ALA A 61 15.65 8.14 13.46
N LEU A 62 15.75 7.17 12.56
CA LEU A 62 16.69 6.05 12.65
C LEU A 62 18.03 6.32 11.93
N GLY A 63 18.24 7.53 11.39
CA GLY A 63 19.45 7.90 10.68
C GLY A 63 19.56 7.33 9.26
N ILE A 64 18.45 6.89 8.67
CA ILE A 64 18.40 6.42 7.27
C ILE A 64 18.16 7.62 6.37
N ASP A 65 19.04 7.80 5.37
CA ASP A 65 18.93 8.89 4.41
C ASP A 65 17.71 8.71 3.51
N ILE A 66 16.90 9.78 3.39
CA ILE A 66 15.75 9.81 2.50
C ILE A 66 16.17 10.37 1.14
N ILE A 67 15.88 9.60 0.11
CA ILE A 67 16.15 9.96 -1.28
C ILE A 67 14.83 10.26 -1.99
N ASP A 68 14.75 11.40 -2.66
CA ASP A 68 13.61 11.71 -3.52
C ASP A 68 13.58 10.74 -4.70
N LEU A 69 12.40 10.20 -5.01
CA LEU A 69 12.21 9.22 -6.08
C LEU A 69 12.70 9.73 -7.45
N ASN A 70 12.60 11.04 -7.70
CA ASN A 70 13.10 11.65 -8.94
C ASN A 70 14.63 11.53 -9.09
N PHE A 71 15.36 11.36 -8.00
CA PHE A 71 16.81 11.15 -8.00
C PHE A 71 17.21 9.69 -7.80
N ALA A 72 16.35 8.87 -7.18
CA ALA A 72 16.62 7.46 -6.92
C ALA A 72 16.63 6.62 -8.21
N GLY A 73 15.91 7.05 -9.24
CA GLY A 73 15.68 6.24 -10.44
C GLY A 73 14.77 5.05 -10.17
N THR A 74 15.05 3.92 -10.84
CA THR A 74 14.29 2.69 -10.64
C THR A 74 14.79 1.96 -9.39
N LEU A 75 13.89 1.70 -8.44
CA LEU A 75 14.20 0.95 -7.23
C LEU A 75 14.27 -0.56 -7.53
N ASP A 76 15.19 -1.26 -6.87
CA ASP A 76 15.25 -2.72 -7.01
C ASP A 76 14.10 -3.39 -6.26
N VAL A 77 13.76 -2.91 -5.06
CA VAL A 77 12.74 -3.48 -4.20
C VAL A 77 11.91 -2.39 -3.54
N TYR A 78 10.59 -2.58 -3.52
CA TYR A 78 9.64 -1.88 -2.67
C TYR A 78 8.98 -2.88 -1.72
N ILE A 79 8.91 -2.56 -0.43
CA ILE A 79 8.30 -3.41 0.59
C ILE A 79 7.18 -2.65 1.29
N ASP A 80 5.96 -3.20 1.28
CA ASP A 80 4.80 -2.55 1.88
C ASP A 80 3.81 -3.57 2.47
N GLY A 81 2.78 -3.08 3.17
CA GLY A 81 1.63 -3.84 3.61
C GLY A 81 0.43 -3.72 2.67
N ALA A 82 -0.67 -4.37 3.04
CA ALA A 82 -1.96 -4.21 2.38
C ALA A 82 -3.11 -4.27 3.39
N ASP A 83 -4.25 -3.68 3.02
CA ASP A 83 -5.50 -3.78 3.77
C ASP A 83 -6.24 -5.07 3.43
N GLU A 84 -6.20 -5.49 2.15
CA GLU A 84 -6.66 -6.80 1.68
C GLU A 84 -5.74 -7.35 0.58
N VAL A 85 -5.68 -8.67 0.46
CA VAL A 85 -4.99 -9.39 -0.62
C VAL A 85 -5.79 -10.62 -1.04
N ASN A 86 -5.95 -10.84 -2.35
CA ASN A 86 -6.57 -12.04 -2.90
C ASN A 86 -5.54 -13.09 -3.36
N ALA A 87 -6.02 -14.24 -3.83
CA ALA A 87 -5.18 -15.35 -4.29
C ALA A 87 -4.30 -15.00 -5.52
N ASN A 88 -4.67 -13.97 -6.27
CA ASN A 88 -3.92 -13.48 -7.43
C ASN A 88 -2.87 -12.43 -7.05
N LEU A 89 -2.61 -12.19 -5.76
CA LEU A 89 -1.72 -11.16 -5.22
C LEU A 89 -2.14 -9.72 -5.60
N GLN A 90 -3.39 -9.52 -5.98
CA GLN A 90 -4.00 -8.21 -6.15
C GLN A 90 -4.39 -7.67 -4.77
N LEU A 91 -4.30 -6.35 -4.57
CA LEU A 91 -4.42 -5.75 -3.24
C LEU A 91 -5.45 -4.63 -3.20
N ILE A 92 -5.99 -4.40 -1.99
CA ILE A 92 -6.52 -3.09 -1.60
C ILE A 92 -5.55 -2.48 -0.60
N LYS A 93 -5.23 -1.21 -0.82
CA LYS A 93 -4.35 -0.38 0.01
C LYS A 93 -4.96 1.00 0.21
N GLY A 94 -4.39 1.78 1.11
CA GLY A 94 -4.79 3.16 1.33
C GLY A 94 -5.64 3.39 2.59
N GLY A 95 -5.76 2.40 3.48
CA GLY A 95 -6.37 2.60 4.80
C GLY A 95 -5.69 3.70 5.60
N GLY A 96 -4.37 3.84 5.47
CA GLY A 96 -3.58 4.95 6.02
C GLY A 96 -3.59 6.24 5.19
N GLY A 97 -4.22 6.25 4.02
CA GLY A 97 -4.34 7.43 3.14
C GLY A 97 -3.12 7.75 2.28
N ALA A 98 -2.13 6.87 2.20
CA ALA A 98 -0.90 7.08 1.43
C ALA A 98 -0.93 6.43 0.02
N LEU A 99 -2.10 5.94 -0.43
CA LEU A 99 -2.28 5.09 -1.62
C LEU A 99 -1.61 5.63 -2.88
N THR A 100 -1.64 6.93 -3.12
CA THR A 100 -1.07 7.55 -4.33
C THR A 100 0.46 7.44 -4.32
N ARG A 101 1.10 7.81 -3.20
CA ARG A 101 2.55 7.72 -3.07
C ARG A 101 3.01 6.25 -3.04
N GLU A 102 2.25 5.37 -2.38
CA GLU A 102 2.48 3.91 -2.39
C GLU A 102 2.45 3.36 -3.82
N LYS A 103 1.44 3.73 -4.62
CA LYS A 103 1.31 3.27 -6.02
C LYS A 103 2.43 3.79 -6.90
N ILE A 104 2.86 5.05 -6.72
CA ILE A 104 3.98 5.63 -7.46
C ILE A 104 5.27 4.88 -7.14
N VAL A 105 5.58 4.62 -5.86
CA VAL A 105 6.81 3.93 -5.47
C VAL A 105 6.79 2.47 -5.94
N ALA A 106 5.64 1.78 -5.83
CA ALA A 106 5.47 0.44 -6.37
C ALA A 106 5.72 0.39 -7.89
N ALA A 107 5.16 1.34 -8.64
CA ALA A 107 5.34 1.41 -10.10
C ALA A 107 6.77 1.73 -10.53
N ALA A 108 7.52 2.45 -9.69
CA ALA A 108 8.93 2.78 -9.92
C ALA A 108 9.90 1.68 -9.49
N SER A 109 9.40 0.56 -8.97
CA SER A 109 10.21 -0.54 -8.43
C SER A 109 10.18 -1.76 -9.34
N LYS A 110 11.31 -2.49 -9.42
CA LYS A 110 11.41 -3.74 -10.19
C LYS A 110 10.67 -4.89 -9.52
N LYS A 111 10.58 -4.86 -8.19
CA LYS A 111 9.94 -5.91 -7.40
C LYS A 111 9.16 -5.30 -6.24
N PHE A 112 7.89 -5.67 -6.13
CA PHE A 112 7.02 -5.30 -5.03
C PHE A 112 6.78 -6.48 -4.09
N ILE A 113 7.26 -6.37 -2.85
CA ILE A 113 7.08 -7.35 -1.77
C ILE A 113 5.94 -6.87 -0.87
N CYS A 114 4.87 -7.63 -0.77
CA CYS A 114 3.77 -7.33 0.14
C CYS A 114 3.87 -8.18 1.41
N MET A 115 3.73 -7.55 2.57
CA MET A 115 3.75 -8.18 3.89
C MET A 115 2.40 -8.06 4.57
N VAL A 116 1.78 -9.18 4.93
CA VAL A 116 0.49 -9.18 5.64
C VAL A 116 0.45 -10.21 6.77
N ASP A 117 -0.41 -9.97 7.74
CA ASP A 117 -0.92 -11.02 8.61
C ASP A 117 -2.09 -11.76 7.92
N ASP A 118 -2.47 -12.94 8.42
CA ASP A 118 -3.45 -13.80 7.76
C ASP A 118 -4.87 -13.22 7.71
N SER A 119 -5.20 -12.25 8.57
CA SER A 119 -6.49 -11.54 8.54
C SER A 119 -6.70 -10.68 7.29
N LYS A 120 -5.63 -10.41 6.51
CA LYS A 120 -5.68 -9.59 5.29
C LYS A 120 -5.98 -10.39 4.02
N SER A 121 -5.97 -11.73 4.11
CA SER A 121 -6.29 -12.61 2.99
C SER A 121 -7.79 -12.75 2.79
N VAL A 122 -8.29 -12.35 1.62
CA VAL A 122 -9.70 -12.40 1.26
C VAL A 122 -9.90 -13.17 -0.04
N GLU A 123 -11.08 -13.72 -0.24
CA GLU A 123 -11.46 -14.37 -1.51
C GLU A 123 -11.76 -13.32 -2.58
N ILE A 124 -12.50 -12.28 -2.22
CA ILE A 124 -12.90 -11.17 -3.09
C ILE A 124 -12.54 -9.86 -2.42
N LEU A 125 -11.78 -9.02 -3.12
CA LEU A 125 -11.39 -7.69 -2.66
C LEU A 125 -12.60 -6.77 -2.48
N GLY A 126 -12.53 -5.84 -1.54
CA GLY A 126 -13.52 -4.78 -1.33
C GLY A 126 -14.79 -5.20 -0.61
N ARG A 127 -14.83 -6.42 -0.04
CA ARG A 127 -15.98 -6.89 0.73
C ARG A 127 -15.88 -6.56 2.22
N GLU A 128 -14.69 -6.65 2.78
CA GLU A 128 -14.48 -6.39 4.21
C GLU A 128 -13.86 -5.03 4.44
N PHE A 129 -13.10 -4.53 3.47
CA PHE A 129 -12.45 -3.23 3.52
C PHE A 129 -12.89 -2.36 2.33
N PRO A 130 -13.23 -1.07 2.54
CA PRO A 130 -13.60 -0.18 1.43
C PRO A 130 -12.44 0.04 0.48
N VAL A 131 -12.73 0.42 -0.75
CA VAL A 131 -11.72 0.91 -1.70
C VAL A 131 -11.50 2.41 -1.45
N PRO A 132 -10.34 2.83 -0.92
CA PRO A 132 -10.03 4.25 -0.76
C PRO A 132 -9.78 4.87 -2.14
N ILE A 133 -10.38 6.03 -2.39
CA ILE A 133 -10.20 6.79 -3.64
C ILE A 133 -9.75 8.20 -3.27
N GLU A 134 -8.53 8.56 -3.68
CA GLU A 134 -8.00 9.90 -3.51
C GLU A 134 -8.54 10.79 -4.62
N VAL A 135 -9.13 11.92 -4.23
CA VAL A 135 -9.79 12.86 -5.15
C VAL A 135 -9.38 14.30 -4.88
N LEU A 136 -9.32 15.10 -5.93
CA LEU A 136 -9.14 16.53 -5.79
C LEU A 136 -10.29 17.12 -4.94
N PRO A 137 -10.03 18.00 -3.95
CA PRO A 137 -11.06 18.53 -3.06
C PRO A 137 -12.26 19.12 -3.80
N GLN A 138 -12.05 19.82 -4.91
CA GLN A 138 -13.09 20.41 -5.73
C GLN A 138 -13.96 19.35 -6.43
N ALA A 139 -13.42 18.16 -6.71
CA ALA A 139 -14.12 17.09 -7.42
C ALA A 139 -14.91 16.15 -6.48
N ARG A 140 -14.75 16.26 -5.15
CA ARG A 140 -15.30 15.32 -4.16
C ARG A 140 -16.76 14.92 -4.43
N SER A 141 -17.66 15.89 -4.53
CA SER A 141 -19.08 15.61 -4.72
C SER A 141 -19.42 15.09 -6.11
N TYR A 142 -18.65 15.48 -7.13
CA TYR A 142 -18.82 14.96 -8.48
C TYR A 142 -18.39 13.49 -8.54
N VAL A 143 -17.20 13.16 -8.05
CA VAL A 143 -16.69 11.79 -8.01
C VAL A 143 -17.61 10.89 -7.18
N ALA A 144 -18.08 11.36 -6.00
CA ALA A 144 -19.01 10.60 -5.18
C ALA A 144 -20.29 10.22 -5.96
N ARG A 145 -20.85 11.14 -6.78
CA ARG A 145 -22.00 10.81 -7.62
C ARG A 145 -21.68 9.80 -8.72
N GLN A 146 -20.48 9.86 -9.31
CA GLN A 146 -20.06 8.88 -10.31
C GLN A 146 -19.95 7.47 -9.68
N LEU A 147 -19.37 7.37 -8.49
CA LEU A 147 -19.25 6.10 -7.73
C LEU A 147 -20.65 5.57 -7.33
N ALA A 148 -21.55 6.44 -6.88
CA ALA A 148 -22.93 6.05 -6.58
C ALA A 148 -23.69 5.54 -7.82
N GLN A 149 -23.43 6.08 -9.01
CA GLN A 149 -23.99 5.56 -10.27
C GLN A 149 -23.44 4.19 -10.65
N MET A 150 -22.27 3.80 -10.16
CA MET A 150 -21.71 2.46 -10.28
C MET A 150 -22.30 1.47 -9.25
N GLY A 151 -23.22 1.93 -8.39
CA GLY A 151 -23.86 1.12 -7.34
C GLY A 151 -23.10 1.12 -6.00
N ALA A 152 -22.06 1.91 -5.88
CA ALA A 152 -21.22 1.98 -4.69
C ALA A 152 -21.71 3.00 -3.66
N GLU A 153 -21.26 2.86 -2.41
CA GLU A 153 -21.48 3.81 -1.32
C GLU A 153 -20.17 4.55 -0.97
N PRO A 154 -19.90 5.73 -1.57
CA PRO A 154 -18.73 6.53 -1.25
C PRO A 154 -18.95 7.33 0.04
N VAL A 155 -18.08 7.13 1.02
CA VAL A 155 -18.08 7.83 2.32
C VAL A 155 -16.88 8.77 2.37
N TYR A 156 -17.13 10.06 2.63
CA TYR A 156 -16.05 11.04 2.78
C TYR A 156 -15.27 10.75 4.07
N ARG A 157 -13.94 10.62 3.96
CA ARG A 157 -13.06 10.49 5.11
C ARG A 157 -12.87 11.87 5.76
N GLU A 158 -13.68 12.16 6.78
CA GLU A 158 -13.63 13.43 7.50
C GLU A 158 -12.30 13.62 8.24
N ASP A 159 -11.92 14.87 8.45
CA ASP A 159 -10.71 15.27 9.19
C ASP A 159 -9.39 14.65 8.69
N PHE A 160 -9.36 14.25 7.42
CA PHE A 160 -8.19 13.67 6.78
C PHE A 160 -7.83 14.39 5.48
N ILE A 161 -6.55 14.74 5.35
CA ILE A 161 -5.96 15.30 4.13
C ILE A 161 -4.73 14.46 3.79
N THR A 162 -4.60 14.06 2.53
CA THR A 162 -3.45 13.29 2.06
C THR A 162 -2.16 14.12 2.03
N ASP A 163 -1.00 13.46 1.94
CA ASP A 163 0.30 14.13 1.79
C ASP A 163 0.36 15.09 0.58
N TYR A 164 -0.53 14.89 -0.41
CA TYR A 164 -0.66 15.75 -1.60
C TYR A 164 -1.75 16.81 -1.49
N GLY A 165 -2.37 16.99 -0.31
CA GLY A 165 -3.40 17.99 -0.07
C GLY A 165 -4.79 17.64 -0.62
N ASN A 166 -5.01 16.37 -0.93
CA ASN A 166 -6.27 15.85 -1.44
C ASN A 166 -7.14 15.24 -0.35
N VAL A 167 -8.35 14.84 -0.70
CA VAL A 167 -9.29 14.14 0.19
C VAL A 167 -9.52 12.70 -0.26
N ILE A 168 -10.09 11.87 0.63
CA ILE A 168 -10.39 10.47 0.35
C ILE A 168 -11.88 10.21 0.43
N LEU A 169 -12.38 9.42 -0.53
CA LEU A 169 -13.67 8.74 -0.47
C LEU A 169 -13.39 7.26 -0.20
N ASP A 170 -13.79 6.77 1.00
CA ASP A 170 -13.82 5.35 1.29
C ASP A 170 -15.05 4.75 0.66
N THR A 171 -14.87 3.91 -0.35
CA THR A 171 -15.96 3.47 -1.22
C THR A 171 -16.30 2.02 -0.95
N TYR A 172 -17.50 1.79 -0.43
CA TYR A 172 -18.07 0.49 -0.13
C TYR A 172 -18.91 -0.02 -1.31
N ASP A 173 -19.21 -1.30 -1.32
CA ASP A 173 -20.11 -1.97 -2.26
C ASP A 173 -19.73 -1.82 -3.74
N LEU A 174 -18.46 -1.54 -4.04
CA LEU A 174 -17.95 -1.66 -5.41
C LEU A 174 -17.92 -3.12 -5.85
N ASP A 175 -18.31 -3.38 -7.09
CA ASP A 175 -18.11 -4.70 -7.70
C ASP A 175 -16.63 -4.87 -8.12
N VAL A 176 -15.86 -5.52 -7.27
CA VAL A 176 -14.43 -5.80 -7.48
C VAL A 176 -14.21 -7.22 -8.06
N SER A 177 -15.17 -7.75 -8.81
CA SER A 177 -15.05 -9.07 -9.47
C SER A 177 -13.94 -9.11 -10.55
N ASP A 178 -13.69 -7.99 -11.22
CA ASP A 178 -12.51 -7.75 -12.07
C ASP A 178 -11.73 -6.54 -11.55
N PRO A 179 -10.79 -6.76 -10.61
CA PRO A 179 -10.03 -5.65 -10.01
C PRO A 179 -9.26 -4.81 -11.01
N SER A 180 -8.72 -5.42 -12.08
CA SER A 180 -7.93 -4.72 -13.09
C SER A 180 -8.79 -3.80 -13.96
N ALA A 181 -9.95 -4.25 -14.38
CA ALA A 181 -10.90 -3.44 -15.14
C ALA A 181 -11.44 -2.29 -14.29
N LEU A 182 -11.79 -2.58 -13.02
CA LEU A 182 -12.28 -1.55 -12.09
C LEU A 182 -11.21 -0.50 -11.78
N GLU A 183 -9.96 -0.89 -11.55
CA GLU A 183 -8.85 0.05 -11.33
C GLU A 183 -8.73 1.04 -12.49
N GLN A 184 -8.78 0.54 -13.73
CA GLN A 184 -8.74 1.38 -14.92
C GLN A 184 -9.96 2.30 -15.03
N GLN A 185 -11.16 1.79 -14.75
CA GLN A 185 -12.39 2.57 -14.79
C GLN A 185 -12.36 3.72 -13.80
N LEU A 186 -11.91 3.47 -12.56
CA LEU A 186 -11.77 4.48 -11.52
C LEU A 186 -10.75 5.54 -11.90
N ASN A 187 -9.60 5.15 -12.48
CA ASN A 187 -8.58 6.08 -12.94
C ASN A 187 -9.06 7.03 -14.04
N ASN A 188 -10.12 6.68 -14.80
CA ASN A 188 -10.67 7.52 -15.85
C ASN A 188 -11.75 8.51 -15.38
N ILE A 189 -12.13 8.49 -14.10
CA ILE A 189 -13.09 9.45 -13.55
C ILE A 189 -12.37 10.79 -13.32
N VAL A 190 -12.85 11.86 -13.99
CA VAL A 190 -12.27 13.19 -13.84
C VAL A 190 -12.30 13.65 -12.37
N GLY A 191 -11.14 14.03 -11.85
CA GLY A 191 -10.97 14.46 -10.46
C GLY A 191 -10.52 13.35 -9.52
N VAL A 192 -10.49 12.09 -9.94
CA VAL A 192 -9.77 11.03 -9.24
C VAL A 192 -8.27 11.23 -9.44
N VAL A 193 -7.51 11.22 -8.37
CA VAL A 193 -6.05 11.25 -8.36
C VAL A 193 -5.49 9.84 -8.40
N CYS A 194 -6.02 8.97 -7.55
CA CYS A 194 -5.61 7.57 -7.46
C CYS A 194 -6.71 6.75 -6.76
N ASN A 195 -6.69 5.44 -6.93
CA ASN A 195 -7.54 4.51 -6.17
C ASN A 195 -6.70 3.43 -5.49
N GLY A 196 -7.27 2.82 -4.46
CA GLY A 196 -6.60 1.83 -3.62
C GLY A 196 -6.52 0.42 -4.19
N ILE A 197 -6.98 0.17 -5.42
CA ILE A 197 -6.84 -1.14 -6.08
C ILE A 197 -5.46 -1.24 -6.71
N PHE A 198 -4.69 -2.24 -6.34
CA PHE A 198 -3.37 -2.58 -6.90
C PHE A 198 -3.50 -3.91 -7.63
N ALA A 199 -4.02 -3.88 -8.85
CA ALA A 199 -4.26 -5.04 -9.70
C ALA A 199 -3.45 -4.99 -10.99
N ALA A 200 -3.29 -3.82 -11.61
CA ALA A 200 -2.43 -3.62 -12.77
C ALA A 200 -0.93 -3.76 -12.38
N ASN A 201 -0.57 -3.28 -11.20
CA ASN A 201 0.75 -3.47 -10.60
C ASN A 201 0.58 -4.14 -9.22
N GLN A 202 0.26 -5.43 -9.23
CA GLN A 202 0.08 -6.27 -8.05
C GLN A 202 1.41 -6.62 -7.40
N ALA A 203 1.38 -7.23 -6.20
CA ALA A 203 2.60 -7.72 -5.58
C ALA A 203 3.25 -8.84 -6.40
N ASP A 204 4.60 -8.83 -6.50
CA ASP A 204 5.38 -9.93 -7.08
C ASP A 204 5.58 -11.05 -6.08
N VAL A 205 5.68 -10.68 -4.79
CA VAL A 205 5.83 -11.60 -3.66
C VAL A 205 4.90 -11.19 -2.54
N LEU A 206 4.17 -12.16 -2.00
CA LEU A 206 3.39 -12.00 -0.79
C LEU A 206 4.01 -12.81 0.35
N LEU A 207 4.32 -12.14 1.44
CA LEU A 207 4.75 -12.73 2.72
C LEU A 207 3.56 -12.71 3.68
N LYS A 208 2.83 -13.81 3.72
CA LYS A 208 1.66 -13.99 4.59
C LYS A 208 2.03 -14.70 5.87
N ALA A 209 1.98 -14.00 6.99
CA ALA A 209 2.25 -14.56 8.31
C ALA A 209 0.97 -15.04 8.98
N SER A 210 1.04 -16.22 9.58
CA SER A 210 -0.02 -16.85 10.37
C SER A 210 0.56 -17.47 11.65
N SER A 211 -0.27 -18.11 12.46
CA SER A 211 0.17 -18.91 13.60
C SER A 211 1.11 -20.07 13.22
N ASN A 212 1.08 -20.53 11.97
CA ASN A 212 1.90 -21.63 11.44
C ASN A 212 3.22 -21.15 10.81
N GLY A 213 3.54 -19.85 10.89
CA GLY A 213 4.73 -19.25 10.29
C GLY A 213 4.41 -18.35 9.10
N VAL A 214 5.43 -18.05 8.30
CA VAL A 214 5.31 -17.18 7.11
C VAL A 214 5.28 -18.02 5.85
N GLN A 215 4.19 -17.89 5.10
CA GLN A 215 4.07 -18.44 3.75
C GLN A 215 4.53 -17.40 2.74
N THR A 216 5.37 -17.82 1.79
CA THR A 216 5.78 -16.99 0.64
C THR A 216 5.01 -17.45 -0.59
N LEU A 217 4.29 -16.52 -1.22
CA LEU A 217 3.60 -16.73 -2.49
C LEU A 217 4.22 -15.82 -3.54
N MET A 218 4.40 -16.31 -4.76
CA MET A 218 5.00 -15.58 -5.88
C MET A 218 4.01 -15.55 -7.05
N ARG A 219 4.03 -14.45 -7.79
CA ARG A 219 3.28 -14.30 -9.04
C ARG A 219 3.84 -15.21 -10.12
#